data_21e37c20e0972671c15f2ff6c98ef6d9
#
_entry.id   21e37c20e0972671c15f2ff6c98ef6d9
#
_cell.length_a   1.000
_cell.length_b   1.000
_cell.length_c   1.000
_cell.angle_alpha   90.00
_cell.angle_beta   90.00
_cell.angle_gamma   90.00
#
_symmetry.space_group_name_H-M   'P 1'
#
loop_
_entity.id
_entity.type
_entity.pdbx_description
1 polymer ?
#
loop_
_entity_poly.entity_id
_entity_poly.type
_entity_poly.pdbx_seq_one_letter_code
_entity_poly.pdbx_strand_id
1 'polypeptide(L)'
;KEKIPFCLLTVTCNTSGGQPVSMENIKAVKELSDRYGIPVFFDAARFAENAYFIKVREEGYADKSIKEIVKEMFSYGEGFTMSAKKDGLVNIGGILALRDENLYRQCGNFGIIYEGYLTYGGLAGRDIGALAQGLLESTEFIYLESRIHQVEYLGNKLIEFGVPVQQPIGGHAVFVDALSFLPNVPRTEYVAQTLGIELYKEAGIRGVEIGTLLAD
;
A
#
# COMPACT_ATOMS: atom_id res chain seq x y z
N LYS A 1 -7.17 26.76 0.20
CA LYS A 1 -7.96 26.04 -0.80
C LYS A 1 -7.23 25.99 -2.15
N GLU A 2 -6.78 27.12 -2.68
CA GLU A 2 -6.05 27.19 -3.97
C GLU A 2 -4.69 26.47 -3.97
N LYS A 3 -4.10 26.22 -2.81
CA LYS A 3 -2.78 25.57 -2.65
C LYS A 3 -2.84 24.07 -2.36
N ILE A 4 -4.03 23.53 -2.08
CA ILE A 4 -4.22 22.10 -1.73
C ILE A 4 -5.29 21.55 -2.68
N PRO A 5 -4.89 20.93 -3.79
CA PRO A 5 -5.84 20.44 -4.80
C PRO A 5 -6.62 19.22 -4.33
N PHE A 6 -6.01 18.34 -3.54
CA PHE A 6 -6.63 17.13 -2.99
C PHE A 6 -5.86 16.62 -1.76
N CYS A 7 -6.49 15.73 -1.02
CA CYS A 7 -5.86 14.90 0.01
C CYS A 7 -5.70 13.49 -0.54
N LEU A 8 -4.51 12.90 -0.43
CA LEU A 8 -4.24 11.51 -0.82
C LEU A 8 -3.96 10.67 0.41
N LEU A 9 -4.75 9.61 0.62
CA LEU A 9 -4.55 8.62 1.68
C LEU A 9 -3.96 7.34 1.08
N THR A 10 -2.79 6.95 1.55
CA THR A 10 -2.15 5.68 1.14
C THR A 10 -2.57 4.54 2.06
N VAL A 11 -3.21 3.53 1.50
CA VAL A 11 -3.77 2.36 2.22
C VAL A 11 -3.22 1.05 1.62
N THR A 12 -2.35 0.27 2.31
CA THR A 12 -1.55 0.58 3.50
C THR A 12 -0.28 1.34 3.12
N CYS A 13 0.26 2.15 4.04
CA CYS A 13 1.43 2.97 3.72
C CYS A 13 2.73 2.18 3.84
N ASN A 14 3.50 2.10 2.75
CA ASN A 14 4.78 1.40 2.70
C ASN A 14 5.84 2.10 3.58
N THR A 15 6.02 3.41 3.42
CA THR A 15 7.04 4.19 4.14
C THR A 15 6.78 4.31 5.64
N SER A 16 5.56 4.03 6.08
CA SER A 16 5.18 3.96 7.50
C SER A 16 5.29 2.54 8.08
N GLY A 17 6.08 1.66 7.48
CA GLY A 17 6.27 0.30 7.97
C GLY A 17 5.14 -0.67 7.61
N GLY A 18 4.41 -0.41 6.53
CA GLY A 18 3.28 -1.26 6.12
C GLY A 18 2.07 -1.16 7.05
N GLN A 19 1.90 0.00 7.71
CA GLN A 19 0.80 0.19 8.66
C GLN A 19 -0.50 0.56 7.94
N PRO A 20 -1.64 0.02 8.40
CA PRO A 20 -2.95 0.34 7.86
C PRO A 20 -3.44 1.72 8.35
N VAL A 21 -4.40 2.24 7.62
CA VAL A 21 -5.23 3.38 8.04
C VAL A 21 -6.56 2.84 8.54
N SER A 22 -6.96 3.22 9.75
CA SER A 22 -8.23 2.78 10.33
C SER A 22 -9.43 3.41 9.60
N MET A 23 -10.57 2.74 9.65
CA MET A 23 -11.81 3.28 9.09
C MET A 23 -12.23 4.57 9.82
N GLU A 24 -12.01 4.62 11.13
CA GLU A 24 -12.25 5.83 11.93
C GLU A 24 -11.42 7.00 11.40
N ASN A 25 -10.13 6.80 11.13
CA ASN A 25 -9.26 7.83 10.57
C ASN A 25 -9.69 8.25 9.17
N ILE A 26 -10.08 7.30 8.30
CA ILE A 26 -10.61 7.61 6.97
C ILE A 26 -11.85 8.52 7.07
N LYS A 27 -12.77 8.23 7.97
CA LYS A 27 -13.97 9.04 8.23
C LYS A 27 -13.61 10.45 8.71
N ALA A 28 -12.68 10.53 9.66
CA ALA A 28 -12.23 11.82 10.22
C ALA A 28 -11.53 12.69 9.15
N VAL A 29 -10.70 12.09 8.29
CA VAL A 29 -10.05 12.81 7.18
C VAL A 29 -11.09 13.28 6.17
N LYS A 30 -12.09 12.45 5.83
CA LYS A 30 -13.18 12.87 4.93
C LYS A 30 -13.97 14.02 5.51
N GLU A 31 -14.36 13.95 6.77
CA GLU A 31 -15.09 15.04 7.45
C GLU A 31 -14.29 16.36 7.44
N LEU A 32 -12.99 16.27 7.77
CA LEU A 32 -12.12 17.45 7.72
C LEU A 32 -12.02 18.04 6.32
N SER A 33 -11.79 17.17 5.33
CA SER A 33 -11.63 17.56 3.94
C SER A 33 -12.88 18.22 3.38
N ASP A 34 -14.06 17.72 3.76
CA ASP A 34 -15.36 18.29 3.36
C ASP A 34 -15.55 19.72 3.91
N ARG A 35 -15.15 20.00 5.14
CA ARG A 35 -15.21 21.35 5.73
C ARG A 35 -14.41 22.37 4.89
N TYR A 36 -13.33 21.93 4.27
CA TYR A 36 -12.49 22.79 3.42
C TYR A 36 -12.80 22.62 1.93
N GLY A 37 -13.70 21.74 1.52
CA GLY A 37 -14.02 21.42 0.14
C GLY A 37 -12.81 20.89 -0.63
N ILE A 38 -11.99 20.04 0.03
CA ILE A 38 -10.82 19.37 -0.54
C ILE A 38 -11.23 17.92 -0.85
N PRO A 39 -11.12 17.44 -2.10
CA PRO A 39 -11.45 16.07 -2.42
C PRO A 39 -10.43 15.10 -1.81
N VAL A 40 -10.92 13.92 -1.37
CA VAL A 40 -10.08 12.82 -0.87
C VAL A 40 -9.92 11.78 -1.97
N PHE A 41 -8.67 11.37 -2.20
CA PHE A 41 -8.32 10.25 -3.07
C PHE A 41 -7.54 9.19 -2.29
N PHE A 42 -7.51 7.96 -2.80
CA PHE A 42 -6.71 6.89 -2.22
C PHE A 42 -5.56 6.49 -3.14
N ASP A 43 -4.36 6.32 -2.56
CA ASP A 43 -3.40 5.38 -3.12
C ASP A 43 -3.77 4.00 -2.60
N ALA A 44 -4.37 3.21 -3.47
CA ALA A 44 -5.02 1.95 -3.14
C ALA A 44 -4.15 0.73 -3.47
N ALA A 45 -2.85 0.90 -3.59
CA ALA A 45 -1.95 -0.18 -3.98
C ALA A 45 -2.09 -1.43 -3.10
N ARG A 46 -2.43 -1.27 -1.81
CA ARG A 46 -2.61 -2.35 -0.83
C ARG A 46 -3.96 -2.25 -0.09
N PHE A 47 -5.00 -1.98 -0.84
CA PHE A 47 -6.35 -1.74 -0.31
C PHE A 47 -6.93 -2.96 0.42
N ALA A 48 -6.68 -4.17 -0.09
CA ALA A 48 -7.19 -5.40 0.49
C ALA A 48 -6.48 -5.73 1.81
N GLU A 49 -5.16 -5.51 1.86
CA GLU A 49 -4.36 -5.60 3.09
C GLU A 49 -4.89 -4.63 4.15
N ASN A 50 -5.18 -3.39 3.79
CA ASN A 50 -5.76 -2.39 4.70
C ASN A 50 -7.13 -2.85 5.23
N ALA A 51 -7.99 -3.35 4.35
CA ALA A 51 -9.30 -3.87 4.73
C ALA A 51 -9.21 -5.10 5.65
N TYR A 52 -8.22 -5.96 5.46
CA TYR A 52 -7.94 -7.06 6.38
C TYR A 52 -7.65 -6.55 7.79
N PHE A 53 -6.77 -5.57 7.94
CA PHE A 53 -6.46 -5.01 9.25
C PHE A 53 -7.65 -4.32 9.91
N ILE A 54 -8.48 -3.61 9.15
CA ILE A 54 -9.74 -3.06 9.66
C ILE A 54 -10.62 -4.19 10.20
N LYS A 55 -10.79 -5.29 9.44
CA LYS A 55 -11.59 -6.44 9.86
C LYS A 55 -11.12 -7.06 11.17
N VAL A 56 -9.81 -7.23 11.34
CA VAL A 56 -9.26 -7.98 12.50
C VAL A 56 -8.94 -7.09 13.70
N ARG A 57 -8.88 -5.76 13.54
CA ARG A 57 -8.44 -4.84 14.59
C ARG A 57 -9.52 -3.86 15.05
N GLU A 58 -10.55 -3.59 14.23
CA GLU A 58 -11.54 -2.57 14.55
C GLU A 58 -12.87 -3.18 15.01
N GLU A 59 -13.43 -2.60 16.06
CA GLU A 59 -14.74 -3.00 16.57
C GLU A 59 -15.83 -2.77 15.52
N GLY A 60 -16.76 -3.72 15.38
CA GLY A 60 -17.87 -3.67 14.42
C GLY A 60 -17.52 -4.12 13.01
N TYR A 61 -16.29 -4.54 12.73
CA TYR A 61 -15.89 -5.01 11.40
C TYR A 61 -15.65 -6.52 11.31
N ALA A 62 -15.57 -7.24 12.42
CA ALA A 62 -15.26 -8.66 12.45
C ALA A 62 -16.20 -9.53 11.60
N ASP A 63 -17.49 -9.19 11.53
CA ASP A 63 -18.49 -9.95 10.77
C ASP A 63 -18.64 -9.52 9.31
N LYS A 64 -18.00 -8.40 8.91
CA LYS A 64 -18.03 -7.93 7.52
C LYS A 64 -17.04 -8.71 6.66
N SER A 65 -17.40 -8.96 5.42
CA SER A 65 -16.44 -9.45 4.41
C SER A 65 -15.42 -8.37 4.05
N ILE A 66 -14.27 -8.79 3.53
CA ILE A 66 -13.26 -7.84 3.01
C ILE A 66 -13.86 -6.94 1.93
N LYS A 67 -14.69 -7.48 1.04
CA LYS A 67 -15.39 -6.73 -0.03
C LYS A 67 -16.30 -5.63 0.52
N GLU A 68 -17.03 -5.90 1.59
CA GLU A 68 -17.87 -4.88 2.24
C GLU A 68 -17.05 -3.77 2.87
N ILE A 69 -15.93 -4.11 3.53
CA ILE A 69 -15.02 -3.12 4.12
C ILE A 69 -14.36 -2.27 3.03
N VAL A 70 -13.89 -2.88 1.95
CA VAL A 70 -13.32 -2.17 0.78
C VAL A 70 -14.34 -1.20 0.18
N LYS A 71 -15.58 -1.66 0.01
CA LYS A 71 -16.66 -0.81 -0.51
C LYS A 71 -16.95 0.37 0.41
N GLU A 72 -16.98 0.15 1.73
CA GLU A 72 -17.15 1.23 2.70
C GLU A 72 -15.97 2.20 2.64
N MET A 73 -14.74 1.71 2.65
CA MET A 73 -13.53 2.52 2.58
C MET A 73 -13.54 3.45 1.34
N PHE A 74 -13.76 2.90 0.16
CA PHE A 74 -13.78 3.69 -1.08
C PHE A 74 -15.00 4.61 -1.21
N SER A 75 -16.05 4.43 -0.40
CA SER A 75 -17.19 5.36 -0.40
C SER A 75 -16.83 6.75 0.10
N TYR A 76 -15.73 6.89 0.84
CA TYR A 76 -15.23 8.16 1.36
C TYR A 76 -14.29 8.91 0.41
N GLY A 77 -13.94 8.33 -0.74
CA GLY A 77 -13.06 8.96 -1.74
C GLY A 77 -13.76 9.37 -3.03
N GLU A 78 -13.20 10.38 -3.69
CA GLU A 78 -13.62 10.80 -5.03
C GLU A 78 -12.98 9.96 -6.14
N GLY A 79 -12.00 9.15 -5.79
CA GLY A 79 -11.31 8.24 -6.68
C GLY A 79 -10.10 7.59 -6.03
N PHE A 80 -9.40 6.79 -6.80
CA PHE A 80 -8.16 6.18 -6.37
C PHE A 80 -7.19 5.93 -7.52
N THR A 81 -5.91 5.89 -7.18
CA THR A 81 -4.86 5.29 -8.00
C THR A 81 -4.46 3.96 -7.38
N MET A 82 -4.05 3.00 -8.20
CA MET A 82 -3.62 1.69 -7.73
C MET A 82 -2.47 1.16 -8.59
N SER A 83 -1.35 0.82 -7.96
CA SER A 83 -0.37 -0.04 -8.59
C SER A 83 -0.87 -1.49 -8.52
N ALA A 84 -1.16 -2.08 -9.68
CA ALA A 84 -1.70 -3.45 -9.76
C ALA A 84 -0.70 -4.54 -9.33
N LYS A 85 0.60 -4.21 -9.29
CA LYS A 85 1.69 -5.12 -8.89
C LYS A 85 1.70 -5.54 -7.41
N LYS A 86 0.71 -5.13 -6.63
CA LYS A 86 0.56 -5.42 -5.21
C LYS A 86 -0.73 -6.20 -4.99
N ASP A 87 -1.78 -5.60 -4.46
CA ASP A 87 -3.05 -6.32 -4.23
C ASP A 87 -3.81 -6.66 -5.51
N GLY A 88 -3.39 -6.19 -6.68
CA GLY A 88 -3.90 -6.67 -7.96
C GLY A 88 -3.37 -8.04 -8.39
N LEU A 89 -2.38 -8.59 -7.67
CA LEU A 89 -1.76 -9.92 -7.88
C LEU A 89 -1.20 -10.15 -9.29
N VAL A 90 -0.75 -9.09 -9.92
CA VAL A 90 -0.10 -9.13 -11.24
C VAL A 90 1.28 -8.48 -11.20
N ASN A 91 2.07 -8.67 -12.24
CA ASN A 91 3.42 -8.11 -12.33
C ASN A 91 3.51 -6.80 -13.14
N ILE A 92 2.39 -6.34 -13.70
CA ILE A 92 2.32 -5.12 -14.52
C ILE A 92 0.93 -4.46 -14.39
N GLY A 93 0.87 -3.16 -14.63
CA GLY A 93 -0.38 -2.41 -14.74
C GLY A 93 -0.71 -1.57 -13.52
N GLY A 94 -1.75 -0.78 -13.68
CA GLY A 94 -2.33 0.09 -12.67
C GLY A 94 -3.76 0.44 -13.02
N ILE A 95 -4.43 1.06 -12.06
CA ILE A 95 -5.81 1.53 -12.21
C ILE A 95 -5.89 2.97 -11.72
N LEU A 96 -6.59 3.80 -12.48
CA LEU A 96 -7.11 5.09 -12.05
C LEU A 96 -8.63 5.03 -12.12
N ALA A 97 -9.29 5.26 -11.00
CA ALA A 97 -10.75 5.33 -10.93
C ALA A 97 -11.19 6.68 -10.34
N LEU A 98 -12.14 7.33 -10.96
CA LEU A 98 -12.61 8.67 -10.61
C LEU A 98 -14.13 8.71 -10.65
N ARG A 99 -14.75 9.46 -9.71
CA ARG A 99 -16.21 9.70 -9.71
C ARG A 99 -16.59 10.88 -10.61
N ASP A 100 -15.73 11.90 -10.67
CA ASP A 100 -15.96 13.08 -11.52
C ASP A 100 -15.66 12.77 -12.98
N GLU A 101 -16.66 12.87 -13.84
CA GLU A 101 -16.55 12.55 -15.27
C GLU A 101 -15.64 13.53 -16.02
N ASN A 102 -15.62 14.80 -15.63
CA ASN A 102 -14.79 15.80 -16.28
C ASN A 102 -13.31 15.55 -15.96
N LEU A 103 -13.00 15.24 -14.69
CA LEU A 103 -11.65 14.86 -14.26
C LEU A 103 -11.23 13.56 -14.96
N TYR A 104 -12.12 12.57 -15.05
CA TYR A 104 -11.86 11.33 -15.78
C TYR A 104 -11.47 11.59 -17.24
N ARG A 105 -12.23 12.45 -17.94
CA ARG A 105 -11.94 12.80 -19.35
C ARG A 105 -10.60 13.51 -19.49
N GLN A 106 -10.28 14.44 -18.59
CA GLN A 106 -9.00 15.14 -18.60
C GLN A 106 -7.83 14.16 -18.36
N CYS A 107 -7.92 13.31 -17.34
CA CYS A 107 -6.93 12.28 -17.08
C CYS A 107 -6.79 11.29 -18.24
N GLY A 108 -7.88 10.93 -18.90
CA GLY A 108 -7.88 10.07 -20.08
C GLY A 108 -7.05 10.63 -21.23
N ASN A 109 -7.10 11.93 -21.47
CA ASN A 109 -6.28 12.58 -22.51
C ASN A 109 -4.78 12.44 -22.21
N PHE A 110 -4.37 12.58 -20.94
CA PHE A 110 -2.99 12.33 -20.52
C PHE A 110 -2.66 10.84 -20.59
N GLY A 111 -3.59 9.97 -20.18
CA GLY A 111 -3.42 8.51 -20.24
C GLY A 111 -3.05 8.02 -21.63
N ILE A 112 -3.67 8.55 -22.68
CA ILE A 112 -3.36 8.20 -24.08
C ILE A 112 -1.90 8.50 -24.43
N ILE A 113 -1.34 9.58 -23.89
CA ILE A 113 0.03 10.01 -24.19
C ILE A 113 1.06 9.18 -23.40
N TYR A 114 0.79 8.87 -22.13
CA TYR A 114 1.78 8.33 -21.23
C TYR A 114 1.67 6.81 -21.01
N GLU A 115 0.45 6.24 -21.11
CA GLU A 115 0.19 4.85 -20.77
C GLU A 115 -0.31 4.03 -21.95
N GLY A 116 -1.37 4.49 -22.61
CA GLY A 116 -2.02 3.82 -23.72
C GLY A 116 -3.49 4.18 -23.81
N TYR A 117 -4.20 3.56 -24.75
CA TYR A 117 -5.59 3.87 -24.97
C TYR A 117 -6.47 3.44 -23.78
N LEU A 118 -7.53 4.20 -23.49
CA LEU A 118 -8.36 4.06 -22.28
C LEU A 118 -8.92 2.66 -22.03
N THR A 119 -9.10 1.87 -23.10
CA THR A 119 -9.67 0.50 -22.99
C THR A 119 -8.69 -0.54 -22.49
N TYR A 120 -7.37 -0.32 -22.63
CA TYR A 120 -6.36 -1.32 -22.27
C TYR A 120 -5.10 -0.72 -21.59
N GLY A 121 -4.91 0.61 -21.59
CA GLY A 121 -3.76 1.26 -20.93
C GLY A 121 -2.40 0.73 -21.38
N GLY A 122 -2.26 0.30 -22.64
CA GLY A 122 -1.05 -0.36 -23.16
C GLY A 122 -0.85 -1.81 -22.74
N LEU A 123 -1.79 -2.39 -21.95
CA LEU A 123 -1.67 -3.78 -21.46
C LEU A 123 -2.18 -4.80 -22.50
N ALA A 124 -1.56 -5.97 -22.53
CA ALA A 124 -2.09 -7.11 -23.27
C ALA A 124 -3.38 -7.64 -22.59
N GLY A 125 -4.28 -8.23 -23.40
CA GLY A 125 -5.54 -8.77 -22.88
C GLY A 125 -5.37 -9.82 -21.78
N ARG A 126 -4.30 -10.64 -21.84
CA ARG A 126 -3.96 -11.59 -20.78
C ARG A 126 -3.63 -10.91 -19.43
N ASP A 127 -2.96 -9.77 -19.47
CA ASP A 127 -2.59 -9.02 -18.26
C ASP A 127 -3.81 -8.37 -17.62
N ILE A 128 -4.74 -7.85 -18.44
CA ILE A 128 -6.04 -7.33 -17.98
C ILE A 128 -6.88 -8.45 -17.39
N GLY A 129 -6.94 -9.61 -18.03
CA GLY A 129 -7.65 -10.79 -17.52
C GLY A 129 -7.06 -11.29 -16.19
N ALA A 130 -5.74 -11.33 -16.08
CA ALA A 130 -5.04 -11.68 -14.84
C ALA A 130 -5.34 -10.65 -13.72
N LEU A 131 -5.34 -9.35 -14.04
CA LEU A 131 -5.69 -8.30 -13.09
C LEU A 131 -7.13 -8.43 -12.59
N ALA A 132 -8.07 -8.68 -13.49
CA ALA A 132 -9.47 -8.88 -13.12
C ALA A 132 -9.64 -10.06 -12.13
N GLN A 133 -8.95 -11.17 -12.39
CA GLN A 133 -8.93 -12.32 -11.49
C GLN A 133 -8.23 -11.99 -10.17
N GLY A 134 -7.08 -11.33 -10.22
CA GLY A 134 -6.30 -10.93 -9.04
C GLY A 134 -7.08 -10.02 -8.09
N LEU A 135 -7.87 -9.09 -8.61
CA LEU A 135 -8.74 -8.23 -7.80
C LEU A 135 -9.84 -9.00 -7.07
N LEU A 136 -10.33 -10.11 -7.63
CA LEU A 136 -11.28 -10.99 -6.96
C LEU A 136 -10.60 -11.78 -5.85
N GLU A 137 -9.46 -12.40 -6.14
CA GLU A 137 -8.71 -13.25 -5.21
C GLU A 137 -8.10 -12.44 -4.05
N SER A 138 -7.61 -11.24 -4.30
CA SER A 138 -7.00 -10.40 -3.26
C SER A 138 -7.97 -10.01 -2.14
N THR A 139 -9.26 -10.11 -2.37
CA THR A 139 -10.30 -9.83 -1.37
C THR A 139 -10.79 -11.08 -0.62
N GLU A 140 -10.18 -12.23 -0.87
CA GLU A 140 -10.49 -13.46 -0.12
C GLU A 140 -9.75 -13.46 1.23
N PHE A 141 -10.51 -13.63 2.32
CA PHE A 141 -9.97 -13.54 3.68
C PHE A 141 -8.83 -14.54 3.93
N ILE A 142 -9.00 -15.79 3.51
CA ILE A 142 -8.00 -16.86 3.71
C ILE A 142 -6.66 -16.52 3.02
N TYR A 143 -6.72 -15.90 1.83
CA TYR A 143 -5.52 -15.46 1.13
C TYR A 143 -4.78 -14.37 1.92
N LEU A 144 -5.49 -13.34 2.37
CA LEU A 144 -4.92 -12.23 3.14
C LEU A 144 -4.36 -12.69 4.48
N GLU A 145 -5.12 -13.52 5.20
CA GLU A 145 -4.70 -14.11 6.47
C GLU A 145 -3.39 -14.89 6.31
N SER A 146 -3.31 -15.79 5.34
CA SER A 146 -2.10 -16.58 5.07
C SER A 146 -0.90 -15.68 4.74
N ARG A 147 -1.09 -14.69 3.88
CA ARG A 147 -0.01 -13.80 3.45
C ARG A 147 0.51 -12.92 4.59
N ILE A 148 -0.39 -12.34 5.36
CA ILE A 148 -0.04 -11.44 6.46
C ILE A 148 0.61 -12.21 7.61
N HIS A 149 0.10 -13.39 7.94
CA HIS A 149 0.72 -14.24 8.96
C HIS A 149 2.16 -14.68 8.63
N GLN A 150 2.51 -14.82 7.34
CA GLN A 150 3.90 -15.08 6.96
C GLN A 150 4.82 -13.91 7.31
N VAL A 151 4.35 -12.67 7.14
CA VAL A 151 5.11 -11.46 7.52
C VAL A 151 5.22 -11.36 9.04
N GLU A 152 4.13 -11.60 9.77
CA GLU A 152 4.12 -11.62 11.23
C GLU A 152 5.08 -12.69 11.78
N TYR A 153 5.07 -13.88 11.20
CA TYR A 153 5.98 -14.96 11.60
C TYR A 153 7.44 -14.55 11.46
N LEU A 154 7.82 -13.99 10.30
CA LEU A 154 9.18 -13.50 10.06
C LEU A 154 9.54 -12.40 11.07
N GLY A 155 8.66 -11.42 11.26
CA GLY A 155 8.91 -10.31 12.18
C GLY A 155 9.08 -10.78 13.62
N ASN A 156 8.22 -11.67 14.09
CA ASN A 156 8.32 -12.24 15.43
C ASN A 156 9.61 -13.03 15.61
N LYS A 157 10.03 -13.82 14.60
CA LYS A 157 11.32 -14.53 14.65
C LYS A 157 12.50 -13.58 14.72
N LEU A 158 12.50 -12.50 13.97
CA LEU A 158 13.56 -11.50 14.07
C LEU A 158 13.60 -10.84 15.45
N ILE A 159 12.43 -10.54 16.05
CA ILE A 159 12.34 -10.02 17.43
C ILE A 159 12.90 -11.04 18.45
N GLU A 160 12.55 -12.33 18.32
CA GLU A 160 13.09 -13.40 19.18
C GLU A 160 14.63 -13.47 19.13
N PHE A 161 15.23 -13.19 17.97
CA PHE A 161 16.68 -13.10 17.78
C PHE A 161 17.29 -11.75 18.17
N GLY A 162 16.52 -10.84 18.74
CA GLY A 162 17.00 -9.54 19.19
C GLY A 162 17.23 -8.52 18.06
N VAL A 163 16.71 -8.77 16.85
CA VAL A 163 16.78 -7.81 15.74
C VAL A 163 15.78 -6.69 15.99
N PRO A 164 16.20 -5.41 15.98
CA PRO A 164 15.28 -4.30 16.15
C PRO A 164 14.43 -4.13 14.89
N VAL A 165 13.13 -4.42 15.00
CA VAL A 165 12.15 -4.24 13.93
C VAL A 165 11.09 -3.24 14.34
N GLN A 166 10.54 -2.52 13.37
CA GLN A 166 9.41 -1.61 13.59
C GLN A 166 8.18 -2.40 14.05
N GLN A 167 7.53 -1.93 15.10
CA GLN A 167 6.33 -2.53 15.66
C GLN A 167 5.17 -1.53 15.68
N PRO A 168 3.91 -1.99 15.54
CA PRO A 168 3.55 -3.39 15.22
C PRO A 168 4.03 -3.79 13.83
N ILE A 169 4.15 -5.11 13.59
CA ILE A 169 4.56 -5.63 12.28
C ILE A 169 3.49 -5.28 11.25
N GLY A 170 3.92 -4.78 10.09
CA GLY A 170 3.03 -4.42 8.98
C GLY A 170 2.54 -5.63 8.18
N GLY A 171 1.77 -5.36 7.12
CA GLY A 171 1.11 -6.43 6.36
C GLY A 171 1.92 -7.05 5.23
N HIS A 172 2.94 -6.39 4.71
CA HIS A 172 3.63 -6.82 3.48
C HIS A 172 5.15 -6.91 3.57
N ALA A 173 5.75 -6.41 4.66
CA ALA A 173 7.18 -6.48 4.89
C ALA A 173 7.52 -6.33 6.37
N VAL A 174 8.70 -6.79 6.77
CA VAL A 174 9.30 -6.50 8.07
C VAL A 174 10.33 -5.40 7.88
N PHE A 175 10.25 -4.37 8.70
CA PHE A 175 11.13 -3.21 8.63
C PHE A 175 12.13 -3.26 9.77
N VAL A 176 13.40 -3.46 9.43
CA VAL A 176 14.50 -3.48 10.40
C VAL A 176 15.02 -2.07 10.63
N ASP A 177 15.14 -1.65 11.88
CA ASP A 177 15.85 -0.42 12.23
C ASP A 177 17.36 -0.66 12.10
N ALA A 178 17.90 -0.32 10.94
CA ALA A 178 19.29 -0.52 10.61
C ALA A 178 20.25 0.30 11.52
N LEU A 179 19.83 1.48 11.97
CA LEU A 179 20.63 2.32 12.88
C LEU A 179 20.79 1.66 14.24
N SER A 180 19.73 1.08 14.78
CA SER A 180 19.77 0.34 16.04
C SER A 180 20.47 -1.00 15.89
N PHE A 181 20.39 -1.63 14.72
CA PHE A 181 21.03 -2.93 14.45
C PHE A 181 22.55 -2.81 14.23
N LEU A 182 23.01 -1.74 13.58
CA LEU A 182 24.42 -1.47 13.27
C LEU A 182 24.88 -0.15 13.91
N PRO A 183 24.94 -0.05 15.24
CA PRO A 183 25.19 1.21 15.93
C PRO A 183 26.60 1.77 15.69
N ASN A 184 27.53 0.93 15.23
CA ASN A 184 28.91 1.32 14.95
C ASN A 184 29.13 1.85 13.53
N VAL A 185 28.12 1.81 12.66
CA VAL A 185 28.18 2.34 11.31
C VAL A 185 27.68 3.79 11.32
N PRO A 186 28.50 4.77 10.94
CA PRO A 186 28.08 6.16 10.88
C PRO A 186 26.94 6.38 9.86
N ARG A 187 26.01 7.29 10.15
CA ARG A 187 24.91 7.63 9.21
C ARG A 187 25.39 8.03 7.83
N THR A 188 26.56 8.66 7.73
CA THR A 188 27.19 9.06 6.48
C THR A 188 27.61 7.88 5.60
N GLU A 189 27.63 6.67 6.14
CA GLU A 189 27.93 5.43 5.43
C GLU A 189 26.67 4.64 5.04
N TYR A 190 25.52 5.30 4.98
CA TYR A 190 24.24 4.73 4.49
C TYR A 190 23.89 3.39 5.16
N VAL A 191 23.68 3.40 6.46
CA VAL A 191 23.56 2.20 7.32
C VAL A 191 22.58 1.16 6.79
N ALA A 192 21.39 1.58 6.31
CA ALA A 192 20.39 0.66 5.78
C ALA A 192 20.83 0.02 4.46
N GLN A 193 21.51 0.77 3.60
CA GLN A 193 22.11 0.25 2.37
C GLN A 193 23.23 -0.74 2.70
N THR A 194 24.08 -0.42 3.67
CA THR A 194 25.16 -1.30 4.15
C THR A 194 24.58 -2.62 4.66
N LEU A 195 23.52 -2.58 5.49
CA LEU A 195 22.84 -3.79 5.96
C LEU A 195 22.31 -4.62 4.78
N GLY A 196 21.66 -3.99 3.79
CA GLY A 196 21.14 -4.69 2.61
C GLY A 196 22.25 -5.37 1.79
N ILE A 197 23.41 -4.72 1.63
CA ILE A 197 24.58 -5.27 0.92
C ILE A 197 25.13 -6.48 1.67
N GLU A 198 25.34 -6.38 2.98
CA GLU A 198 25.91 -7.47 3.77
C GLU A 198 24.94 -8.67 3.85
N LEU A 199 23.64 -8.45 4.00
CA LEU A 199 22.64 -9.52 3.91
C LEU A 199 22.69 -10.28 2.56
N TYR A 200 22.89 -9.53 1.49
CA TYR A 200 23.00 -10.14 0.16
C TYR A 200 24.30 -10.95 0.00
N LYS A 201 25.42 -10.43 0.46
CA LYS A 201 26.74 -11.10 0.39
C LYS A 201 26.78 -12.37 1.23
N GLU A 202 26.24 -12.32 2.46
CA GLU A 202 26.29 -13.43 3.40
C GLU A 202 25.29 -14.55 3.09
N ALA A 203 24.09 -14.20 2.63
CA ALA A 203 22.99 -15.16 2.51
C ALA A 203 22.17 -15.08 1.22
N GLY A 204 22.53 -14.20 0.27
CA GLY A 204 21.75 -13.99 -0.95
C GLY A 204 20.37 -13.36 -0.68
N ILE A 205 20.18 -12.78 0.51
CA ILE A 205 18.91 -12.15 0.89
C ILE A 205 18.90 -10.72 0.36
N ARG A 206 17.93 -10.43 -0.52
CA ARG A 206 17.73 -9.10 -1.07
C ARG A 206 16.79 -8.29 -0.19
N GLY A 207 17.33 -7.25 0.43
CA GLY A 207 16.55 -6.21 1.11
C GLY A 207 16.35 -4.96 0.24
N VAL A 208 15.48 -4.07 0.71
CA VAL A 208 15.28 -2.72 0.14
C VAL A 208 15.49 -1.71 1.24
N GLU A 209 16.35 -0.74 0.98
CA GLU A 209 16.55 0.39 1.88
C GLU A 209 15.40 1.39 1.70
N ILE A 210 14.92 1.97 2.80
CA ILE A 210 13.96 3.07 2.80
C ILE A 210 14.55 4.21 3.62
N GLY A 211 14.66 5.38 3.02
CA GLY A 211 15.03 6.61 3.71
C GLY A 211 16.15 7.38 3.05
N THR A 212 17.43 6.97 3.18
CA THR A 212 18.55 7.84 2.80
C THR A 212 18.76 7.95 1.28
N LEU A 213 18.68 6.84 0.56
CA LEU A 213 18.89 6.80 -0.90
C LEU A 213 17.60 6.67 -1.69
N LEU A 214 16.59 6.05 -1.11
CA LEU A 214 15.26 5.97 -1.68
C LEU A 214 14.46 7.17 -1.20
N ALA A 215 14.39 8.20 -2.02
CA ALA A 215 13.52 9.35 -1.80
C ALA A 215 12.14 9.04 -2.37
N ASP A 216 11.16 8.96 -1.50
CA ASP A 216 9.73 8.82 -1.85
C ASP A 216 9.05 10.19 -1.88
#